data_cd7ff2bc59a9498fda497bb346c4f105
#
_entry.id   cd7ff2bc59a9498fda497bb346c4f105
#
_cell.length_a   1.000
_cell.length_b   1.000
_cell.length_c   1.000
_cell.angle_alpha   90.00
_cell.angle_beta   90.00
_cell.angle_gamma   90.00
#
_symmetry.space_group_name_H-M   'P 1'
#
loop_
_entity.id
_entity.type
_entity.pdbx_description
1 polymer ?
#
loop_
_entity_poly.entity_id
_entity_poly.type
_entity_poly.pdbx_seq_one_letter_code
_entity_poly.pdbx_strand_id
1 'polypeptide(L)'
;MWYALVCVLAAVHYTGWIVPIAMLVGYGCILRSLYRLSGALDEAGYAIAPGPVRVTDRCLVLVIAAVLGIGCTLGYLFGSSYRMDWQPADTSKQTQTEAIRQQLLDLGFPEAVLNDLTPEDIAACDGALRVVVETEDYPVNDGRNVLWEAYNEKHERYYVQDTVYDVKELRLTGVAVQLPGERETWMVFHHFLWTTGPGFYGTEAIQIRPAYRSIPEGWSAAGDVTGRVLYDRDGQTFAAPYASLGAQTFTANTVLWGEQTNTDLFAAFSLPRHAEHARGYVAYSTTEALNDYILSSGEYYVHQQTWLQYPVVTAMEKRLTAAWGDTGAFRTVQDALQFDPVDGQLLR
;
A
#
# COMPACT_ATOMS: atom_id res chain seq x y z
N MET A 1 -20.66 21.12 -14.87
CA MET A 1 -20.51 20.70 -13.49
C MET A 1 -19.71 19.39 -13.35
N TRP A 2 -20.07 18.30 -14.04
CA TRP A 2 -19.31 17.04 -14.04
C TRP A 2 -17.85 17.18 -14.48
N TYR A 3 -17.59 17.93 -15.53
CA TYR A 3 -16.23 18.16 -16.03
C TYR A 3 -15.34 18.86 -14.99
N ALA A 4 -15.88 19.84 -14.28
CA ALA A 4 -15.18 20.53 -13.21
C ALA A 4 -14.86 19.59 -12.03
N LEU A 5 -15.79 18.72 -11.66
CA LEU A 5 -15.58 17.71 -10.61
C LEU A 5 -14.48 16.73 -11.02
N VAL A 6 -14.50 16.24 -12.26
CA VAL A 6 -13.46 15.34 -12.79
C VAL A 6 -12.09 16.04 -12.82
N CYS A 7 -12.03 17.33 -13.24
CA CYS A 7 -10.79 18.08 -13.21
C CYS A 7 -10.25 18.31 -11.80
N VAL A 8 -11.14 18.58 -10.83
CA VAL A 8 -10.77 18.73 -9.41
C VAL A 8 -10.21 17.40 -8.87
N LEU A 9 -10.90 16.30 -9.13
CA LEU A 9 -10.46 14.97 -8.69
C LEU A 9 -9.13 14.57 -9.35
N ALA A 10 -8.96 14.85 -10.64
CA ALA A 10 -7.70 14.61 -11.33
C ALA A 10 -6.57 15.49 -10.78
N ALA A 11 -6.86 16.75 -10.48
CA ALA A 11 -5.87 17.67 -9.91
C ALA A 11 -5.45 17.25 -8.49
N VAL A 12 -6.39 16.77 -7.65
CA VAL A 12 -6.06 16.19 -6.33
C VAL A 12 -5.09 15.04 -6.44
N HIS A 13 -5.28 14.21 -7.46
CA HIS A 13 -4.41 13.06 -7.70
C HIS A 13 -2.94 13.45 -8.00
N TYR A 14 -2.74 14.56 -8.72
CA TYR A 14 -1.40 14.94 -9.20
C TYR A 14 -0.69 16.02 -8.37
N THR A 15 -1.42 16.87 -7.66
CA THR A 15 -0.85 18.12 -7.09
C THR A 15 -1.18 18.35 -5.62
N GLY A 16 -1.84 17.40 -4.97
CA GLY A 16 -2.34 17.60 -3.62
C GLY A 16 -3.48 18.61 -3.54
N TRP A 17 -3.79 19.11 -2.34
CA TRP A 17 -5.02 19.89 -2.08
C TRP A 17 -4.98 21.36 -2.49
N ILE A 18 -3.80 21.93 -2.67
CA ILE A 18 -3.64 23.37 -2.97
C ILE A 18 -4.34 23.74 -4.28
N VAL A 19 -4.12 22.93 -5.32
CA VAL A 19 -4.70 23.19 -6.64
C VAL A 19 -6.22 23.00 -6.67
N PRO A 20 -6.79 21.92 -6.13
CA PRO A 20 -8.23 21.77 -6.02
C PRO A 20 -8.92 22.90 -5.25
N ILE A 21 -8.34 23.35 -4.14
CA ILE A 21 -8.87 24.48 -3.39
C ILE A 21 -8.83 25.76 -4.24
N ALA A 22 -7.70 26.02 -4.90
CA ALA A 22 -7.56 27.17 -5.81
C ALA A 22 -8.57 27.11 -6.97
N MET A 23 -8.81 25.92 -7.53
CA MET A 23 -9.83 25.71 -8.58
C MET A 23 -11.24 25.94 -8.06
N LEU A 24 -11.59 25.45 -6.88
CA LEU A 24 -12.90 25.70 -6.26
C LEU A 24 -13.13 27.18 -6.00
N VAL A 25 -12.12 27.89 -5.49
CA VAL A 25 -12.19 29.35 -5.28
C VAL A 25 -12.34 30.06 -6.64
N GLY A 26 -11.53 29.68 -7.65
CA GLY A 26 -11.63 30.22 -9.00
C GLY A 26 -13.01 30.03 -9.62
N TYR A 27 -13.58 28.82 -9.50
CA TYR A 27 -14.95 28.52 -9.95
C TYR A 27 -15.98 29.36 -9.21
N GLY A 28 -15.84 29.52 -7.91
CA GLY A 28 -16.69 30.38 -7.11
C GLY A 28 -16.65 31.85 -7.59
N CYS A 29 -15.46 32.35 -7.91
CA CYS A 29 -15.31 33.72 -8.47
C CYS A 29 -15.95 33.85 -9.85
N ILE A 30 -15.80 32.87 -10.73
CA ILE A 30 -16.45 32.84 -12.06
C ILE A 30 -17.96 32.84 -11.92
N LEU A 31 -18.51 31.94 -11.10
CA LEU A 31 -19.98 31.90 -10.86
C LEU A 31 -20.50 33.20 -10.30
N ARG A 32 -19.77 33.82 -9.34
CA ARG A 32 -20.13 35.13 -8.81
C ARG A 32 -20.09 36.23 -9.86
N SER A 33 -19.08 36.18 -10.77
CA SER A 33 -18.98 37.18 -11.86
C SER A 33 -20.07 36.99 -12.88
N LEU A 34 -20.45 35.79 -13.25
CA LEU A 34 -21.58 35.47 -14.12
C LEU A 34 -22.90 35.92 -13.49
N TYR A 35 -23.07 35.75 -12.20
CA TYR A 35 -24.25 36.20 -11.47
C TYR A 35 -24.34 37.71 -11.47
N ARG A 36 -23.25 38.45 -11.25
CA ARG A 36 -23.19 39.92 -11.33
C ARG A 36 -23.48 40.44 -12.74
N LEU A 37 -22.91 39.76 -13.75
CA LEU A 37 -23.15 40.07 -15.15
C LEU A 37 -24.64 39.92 -15.51
N SER A 38 -25.24 38.81 -15.06
CA SER A 38 -26.68 38.58 -15.27
C SER A 38 -27.54 39.70 -14.65
N GLY A 39 -27.19 40.14 -13.42
CA GLY A 39 -27.88 41.28 -12.77
C GLY A 39 -27.71 42.60 -13.51
N ALA A 40 -26.49 42.89 -13.99
CA ALA A 40 -26.20 44.11 -14.74
C ALA A 40 -26.90 44.14 -16.11
N LEU A 41 -27.05 42.97 -16.76
CA LEU A 41 -27.81 42.86 -18.01
C LEU A 41 -29.32 43.06 -17.78
N ASP A 42 -29.87 42.57 -16.69
CA ASP A 42 -31.25 42.79 -16.28
C ASP A 42 -31.52 44.29 -16.02
N GLU A 43 -30.60 44.97 -15.30
CA GLU A 43 -30.68 46.42 -15.06
C GLU A 43 -30.57 47.25 -16.34
N ALA A 44 -29.80 46.78 -17.32
CA ALA A 44 -29.65 47.42 -18.63
C ALA A 44 -30.81 47.16 -19.60
N GLY A 45 -31.85 46.46 -19.17
CA GLY A 45 -33.06 46.18 -19.95
C GLY A 45 -32.90 45.09 -21.02
N TYR A 46 -31.82 44.34 -20.96
CA TYR A 46 -31.69 43.15 -21.79
C TYR A 46 -32.51 42.03 -21.15
N ALA A 47 -33.73 41.83 -21.65
CA ALA A 47 -34.57 40.71 -21.24
C ALA A 47 -33.92 39.38 -21.66
N ILE A 48 -33.05 38.82 -20.82
CA ILE A 48 -32.67 37.44 -20.92
C ILE A 48 -33.84 36.62 -20.35
N ALA A 49 -34.77 36.30 -21.26
CA ALA A 49 -35.96 35.53 -20.93
C ALA A 49 -35.63 34.19 -20.28
N PRO A 50 -36.56 33.45 -19.79
CA PRO A 50 -37.88 33.76 -19.27
C PRO A 50 -38.02 33.34 -17.83
N GLY A 51 -38.73 34.14 -17.13
CA GLY A 51 -39.26 33.80 -15.84
C GLY A 51 -38.26 33.94 -14.67
N PRO A 52 -38.71 34.58 -13.61
CA PRO A 52 -37.86 34.71 -12.42
C PRO A 52 -37.58 33.32 -11.87
N VAL A 53 -36.29 32.93 -11.91
CA VAL A 53 -35.83 31.82 -11.09
C VAL A 53 -36.24 32.15 -9.65
N ARG A 54 -37.28 31.50 -9.18
CA ARG A 54 -37.82 31.76 -7.85
C ARG A 54 -36.71 31.56 -6.82
N VAL A 55 -36.72 32.30 -5.73
CA VAL A 55 -35.74 32.15 -4.64
C VAL A 55 -35.68 30.69 -4.18
N THR A 56 -36.82 29.99 -4.22
CA THR A 56 -36.93 28.55 -3.96
C THR A 56 -36.08 27.70 -4.89
N ASP A 57 -35.97 28.04 -6.19
CA ASP A 57 -35.18 27.25 -7.15
C ASP A 57 -33.69 27.50 -6.95
N ARG A 58 -33.29 28.71 -6.56
CA ARG A 58 -31.92 29.05 -6.20
C ARG A 58 -31.48 28.31 -4.91
N CYS A 59 -32.34 28.29 -3.91
CA CYS A 59 -32.11 27.54 -2.68
C CYS A 59 -32.02 26.03 -2.98
N LEU A 60 -32.90 25.50 -3.83
CA LEU A 60 -32.89 24.11 -4.22
C LEU A 60 -31.57 23.73 -4.95
N VAL A 61 -31.13 24.56 -5.88
CA VAL A 61 -29.84 24.33 -6.60
C VAL A 61 -28.66 24.36 -5.63
N LEU A 62 -28.65 25.30 -4.67
CA LEU A 62 -27.59 25.37 -3.66
C LEU A 62 -27.62 24.17 -2.72
N VAL A 63 -28.79 23.72 -2.30
CA VAL A 63 -28.94 22.52 -1.47
C VAL A 63 -28.49 21.28 -2.23
N ILE A 64 -28.90 21.10 -3.49
CA ILE A 64 -28.46 20.00 -4.33
C ILE A 64 -26.95 20.05 -4.52
N ALA A 65 -26.36 21.20 -4.81
CA ALA A 65 -24.92 21.35 -4.98
C ALA A 65 -24.17 21.05 -3.67
N ALA A 66 -24.71 21.48 -2.52
CA ALA A 66 -24.13 21.18 -1.21
C ALA A 66 -24.22 19.66 -0.89
N VAL A 67 -25.38 19.04 -1.11
CA VAL A 67 -25.59 17.61 -0.87
C VAL A 67 -24.71 16.76 -1.79
N LEU A 68 -24.61 17.12 -3.07
CA LEU A 68 -23.70 16.42 -4.01
C LEU A 68 -22.24 16.64 -3.64
N GLY A 69 -21.85 17.87 -3.29
CA GLY A 69 -20.49 18.18 -2.85
C GLY A 69 -20.10 17.43 -1.59
N ILE A 70 -20.96 17.47 -0.56
CA ILE A 70 -20.74 16.74 0.69
C ILE A 70 -20.82 15.24 0.45
N GLY A 71 -21.81 14.75 -0.30
CA GLY A 71 -21.98 13.33 -0.59
C GLY A 71 -20.83 12.75 -1.40
N CYS A 72 -20.36 13.46 -2.42
CA CYS A 72 -19.17 13.05 -3.19
C CYS A 72 -17.91 13.08 -2.34
N THR A 73 -17.75 14.09 -1.48
CA THR A 73 -16.59 14.21 -0.59
C THR A 73 -16.60 13.11 0.46
N LEU A 74 -17.74 12.86 1.10
CA LEU A 74 -17.89 11.77 2.07
C LEU A 74 -17.75 10.41 1.41
N GLY A 75 -18.36 10.19 0.25
CA GLY A 75 -18.21 8.95 -0.52
C GLY A 75 -16.75 8.70 -0.92
N TYR A 76 -16.03 9.76 -1.28
CA TYR A 76 -14.60 9.70 -1.56
C TYR A 76 -13.78 9.39 -0.31
N LEU A 77 -14.06 10.06 0.81
CA LEU A 77 -13.31 9.88 2.06
C LEU A 77 -13.56 8.51 2.71
N PHE A 78 -14.80 8.02 2.66
CA PHE A 78 -15.17 6.74 3.29
C PHE A 78 -15.14 5.57 2.32
N GLY A 79 -15.23 5.81 1.02
CA GLY A 79 -15.11 4.79 -0.01
C GLY A 79 -13.66 4.47 -0.42
N SER A 80 -12.67 5.14 0.18
CA SER A 80 -11.26 4.93 -0.12
C SER A 80 -10.62 3.77 0.66
N SER A 81 -11.33 3.17 1.59
CA SER A 81 -10.88 1.98 2.32
C SER A 81 -11.59 0.72 1.83
N TYR A 82 -10.86 -0.37 1.77
CA TYR A 82 -11.45 -1.68 1.49
C TYR A 82 -12.29 -2.15 2.66
N ARG A 83 -13.39 -2.79 2.33
CA ARG A 83 -14.14 -3.57 3.32
C ARG A 83 -13.47 -4.93 3.45
N MET A 84 -12.83 -5.15 4.59
CA MET A 84 -12.17 -6.39 4.94
C MET A 84 -13.12 -7.29 5.73
N ASP A 85 -13.09 -8.59 5.47
CA ASP A 85 -13.83 -9.60 6.22
C ASP A 85 -12.95 -10.21 7.31
N TRP A 86 -12.88 -9.51 8.44
CA TRP A 86 -12.04 -9.89 9.58
C TRP A 86 -12.71 -11.00 10.38
N GLN A 87 -12.01 -12.12 10.57
CA GLN A 87 -12.44 -13.25 11.36
C GLN A 87 -11.39 -13.53 12.45
N PRO A 88 -11.79 -14.06 13.60
CA PRO A 88 -10.83 -14.61 14.56
C PRO A 88 -9.92 -15.63 13.87
N ALA A 89 -8.62 -15.54 14.10
CA ALA A 89 -7.67 -16.46 13.48
C ALA A 89 -7.93 -17.88 14.00
N ASP A 90 -8.14 -18.82 13.07
CA ASP A 90 -8.38 -20.22 13.41
C ASP A 90 -7.05 -20.93 13.66
N THR A 91 -6.82 -21.31 14.92
CA THR A 91 -5.63 -22.08 15.33
C THR A 91 -5.86 -23.59 15.33
N SER A 92 -7.10 -24.05 15.08
CA SER A 92 -7.47 -25.47 15.22
C SER A 92 -6.83 -26.40 14.19
N LYS A 93 -6.48 -25.88 13.01
CA LYS A 93 -5.88 -26.66 11.92
C LYS A 93 -4.35 -26.79 11.99
N GLN A 94 -3.70 -26.15 12.95
CA GLN A 94 -2.23 -26.17 13.08
C GLN A 94 -1.68 -27.59 13.33
N THR A 95 -2.46 -28.45 13.96
CA THR A 95 -2.04 -29.83 14.30
C THR A 95 -1.73 -30.70 13.07
N GLN A 96 -2.31 -30.40 11.90
CA GLN A 96 -2.12 -31.19 10.68
C GLN A 96 -0.77 -30.89 9.99
N THR A 97 -0.18 -29.73 10.25
CA THR A 97 1.07 -29.27 9.63
C THR A 97 2.24 -29.24 10.61
N GLU A 98 2.06 -29.77 11.82
CA GLU A 98 3.06 -29.67 12.90
C GLU A 98 4.43 -30.24 12.53
N ALA A 99 4.48 -31.37 11.81
CA ALA A 99 5.74 -31.95 11.35
C ALA A 99 6.48 -31.03 10.37
N ILE A 100 5.75 -30.43 9.44
CA ILE A 100 6.31 -29.49 8.46
C ILE A 100 6.75 -28.21 9.18
N ARG A 101 5.97 -27.72 10.13
CA ARG A 101 6.34 -26.57 10.97
C ARG A 101 7.67 -26.79 11.67
N GLN A 102 7.82 -27.95 12.32
CA GLN A 102 9.06 -28.28 13.02
C GLN A 102 10.25 -28.38 12.04
N GLN A 103 10.06 -29.00 10.87
CA GLN A 103 11.07 -29.02 9.84
C GLN A 103 11.50 -27.63 9.39
N LEU A 104 10.54 -26.73 9.17
CA LEU A 104 10.81 -25.35 8.77
C LEU A 104 11.57 -24.57 9.86
N LEU A 105 11.19 -24.75 11.14
CA LEU A 105 11.89 -24.17 12.29
C LEU A 105 13.34 -24.68 12.38
N ASP A 106 13.54 -25.97 12.20
CA ASP A 106 14.87 -26.60 12.22
C ASP A 106 15.77 -26.09 11.08
N LEU A 107 15.17 -25.69 9.94
CA LEU A 107 15.85 -25.06 8.81
C LEU A 107 16.06 -23.55 8.99
N GLY A 108 15.57 -22.95 10.08
CA GLY A 108 15.74 -21.53 10.39
C GLY A 108 14.62 -20.60 9.90
N PHE A 109 13.46 -21.14 9.56
CA PHE A 109 12.29 -20.30 9.24
C PHE A 109 11.87 -19.47 10.47
N PRO A 110 11.65 -18.15 10.36
CA PRO A 110 11.29 -17.34 11.52
C PRO A 110 9.94 -17.76 12.12
N GLU A 111 9.93 -18.12 13.40
CA GLU A 111 8.73 -18.58 14.11
C GLU A 111 7.58 -17.55 14.03
N ALA A 112 7.90 -16.26 14.17
CA ALA A 112 6.91 -15.21 14.10
C ALA A 112 6.18 -15.18 12.74
N VAL A 113 6.91 -15.32 11.65
CA VAL A 113 6.33 -15.40 10.30
C VAL A 113 5.55 -16.70 10.13
N LEU A 114 6.11 -17.83 10.57
CA LEU A 114 5.48 -19.13 10.46
C LEU A 114 4.13 -19.21 11.20
N ASN A 115 3.98 -18.49 12.30
CA ASN A 115 2.73 -18.41 13.07
C ASN A 115 1.63 -17.65 12.30
N ASP A 116 1.99 -16.81 11.38
CA ASP A 116 1.07 -16.03 10.56
C ASP A 116 0.62 -16.75 9.28
N LEU A 117 1.33 -17.83 8.87
CA LEU A 117 0.99 -18.58 7.66
C LEU A 117 -0.30 -19.37 7.82
N THR A 118 -0.99 -19.60 6.70
CA THR A 118 -2.11 -20.54 6.66
C THR A 118 -1.59 -21.99 6.70
N PRO A 119 -2.38 -22.95 7.17
CA PRO A 119 -2.02 -24.37 7.10
C PRO A 119 -1.71 -24.84 5.66
N GLU A 120 -2.41 -24.29 4.69
CA GLU A 120 -2.24 -24.57 3.28
C GLU A 120 -0.87 -24.10 2.77
N ASP A 121 -0.43 -22.89 3.17
CA ASP A 121 0.89 -22.34 2.80
C ASP A 121 2.03 -23.09 3.51
N ILE A 122 1.81 -23.53 4.76
CA ILE A 122 2.77 -24.39 5.46
C ILE A 122 2.88 -25.75 4.75
N ALA A 123 1.76 -26.35 4.35
CA ALA A 123 1.73 -27.62 3.64
C ALA A 123 2.42 -27.54 2.26
N ALA A 124 2.37 -26.37 1.60
CA ALA A 124 3.10 -26.13 0.35
C ALA A 124 4.63 -26.19 0.50
N CYS A 125 5.14 -26.12 1.73
CA CYS A 125 6.54 -26.24 2.05
C CYS A 125 6.97 -27.68 2.45
N ASP A 126 6.12 -28.68 2.21
CA ASP A 126 6.46 -30.06 2.57
C ASP A 126 7.72 -30.55 1.86
N GLY A 127 8.60 -31.20 2.62
CA GLY A 127 9.87 -31.65 2.13
C GLY A 127 10.93 -30.55 1.91
N ALA A 128 10.74 -29.36 2.50
CA ALA A 128 11.67 -28.24 2.42
C ALA A 128 13.14 -28.68 2.62
N LEU A 129 14.03 -28.20 1.77
CA LEU A 129 15.46 -28.54 1.75
C LEU A 129 16.32 -27.47 2.41
N ARG A 130 15.96 -26.22 2.24
CA ARG A 130 16.70 -25.04 2.72
C ARG A 130 15.76 -23.86 2.94
N VAL A 131 16.13 -23.00 3.87
CA VAL A 131 15.46 -21.71 4.12
C VAL A 131 16.51 -20.60 4.06
N VAL A 132 16.18 -19.52 3.35
CA VAL A 132 16.96 -18.28 3.30
C VAL A 132 16.07 -17.16 3.84
N VAL A 133 16.60 -16.33 4.74
CA VAL A 133 15.84 -15.27 5.43
C VAL A 133 16.60 -13.97 5.40
N GLU A 134 15.91 -12.91 5.08
CA GLU A 134 16.37 -11.53 5.23
C GLU A 134 15.32 -10.74 6.01
N THR A 135 15.76 -9.93 6.98
CA THR A 135 14.86 -9.10 7.81
C THR A 135 15.46 -7.75 8.01
N GLU A 136 14.69 -6.69 7.77
CA GLU A 136 15.10 -5.33 7.98
C GLU A 136 13.96 -4.46 8.54
N ASP A 137 14.32 -3.50 9.39
CA ASP A 137 13.39 -2.53 10.00
C ASP A 137 13.51 -1.18 9.29
N TYR A 138 12.37 -0.64 8.86
CA TYR A 138 12.28 0.60 8.08
C TYR A 138 11.49 1.67 8.81
N PRO A 139 12.04 2.89 8.95
CA PRO A 139 11.25 4.03 9.41
C PRO A 139 10.29 4.48 8.29
N VAL A 140 9.00 4.53 8.61
CA VAL A 140 7.96 4.93 7.65
C VAL A 140 7.64 6.42 7.75
N ASN A 141 8.05 7.07 8.84
CA ASN A 141 7.93 8.52 8.99
C ASN A 141 9.23 9.11 9.55
N ASP A 142 9.35 10.43 9.44
CA ASP A 142 10.54 11.14 9.95
C ASP A 142 10.47 11.40 11.47
N GLY A 143 9.44 10.87 12.15
CA GLY A 143 9.20 11.11 13.56
C GLY A 143 8.90 12.58 13.88
N ARG A 144 9.00 12.94 15.16
CA ARG A 144 8.83 14.31 15.62
C ARG A 144 10.12 14.79 16.29
N ASN A 145 10.61 15.93 15.83
CA ASN A 145 11.68 16.63 16.55
C ASN A 145 11.07 17.40 17.72
N VAL A 146 11.63 17.23 18.89
CA VAL A 146 11.26 17.98 20.08
C VAL A 146 12.41 18.88 20.46
N LEU A 147 12.09 20.15 20.65
CA LEU A 147 13.01 21.10 21.24
C LEU A 147 12.87 21.02 22.76
N TRP A 148 13.93 20.56 23.44
CA TRP A 148 14.00 20.58 24.88
C TRP A 148 14.66 21.86 25.34
N GLU A 149 14.08 22.51 26.36
CA GLU A 149 14.78 23.55 27.10
C GLU A 149 15.80 22.90 28.04
N ALA A 150 17.06 23.28 27.89
CA ALA A 150 18.14 22.89 28.77
C ALA A 150 18.79 24.13 29.32
N TYR A 151 19.44 23.98 30.48
CA TYR A 151 20.18 25.06 31.16
C TYR A 151 21.63 24.63 31.29
N ASN A 152 22.56 25.55 30.92
CA ASN A 152 23.96 25.31 31.12
C ASN A 152 24.35 25.58 32.61
N GLU A 153 25.62 25.37 32.97
CA GLU A 153 26.14 25.60 34.33
C GLU A 153 25.96 27.06 34.80
N LYS A 154 25.79 28.01 33.87
CA LYS A 154 25.54 29.44 34.17
C LYS A 154 24.04 29.76 34.24
N HIS A 155 23.16 28.74 34.23
CA HIS A 155 21.70 28.90 34.19
C HIS A 155 21.17 29.64 32.97
N GLU A 156 21.92 29.68 31.87
CA GLU A 156 21.48 30.23 30.60
C GLU A 156 20.70 29.17 29.86
N ARG A 157 19.54 29.56 29.35
CA ARG A 157 18.63 28.69 28.60
C ARG A 157 19.14 28.48 27.18
N TYR A 158 19.20 27.23 26.76
CA TYR A 158 19.45 26.86 25.37
C TYR A 158 18.48 25.78 24.96
N TYR A 159 18.31 25.62 23.65
CA TYR A 159 17.44 24.59 23.10
C TYR A 159 18.29 23.47 22.50
N VAL A 160 18.00 22.26 22.93
CA VAL A 160 18.58 21.06 22.35
C VAL A 160 17.50 20.46 21.42
N GLN A 161 17.83 20.30 20.17
CA GLN A 161 17.01 19.54 19.26
C GLN A 161 17.31 18.06 19.52
N ASP A 162 16.41 17.41 20.22
CA ASP A 162 16.49 15.97 20.40
C ASP A 162 15.79 15.27 19.25
N THR A 163 16.40 14.18 18.81
CA THR A 163 15.96 13.49 17.61
C THR A 163 14.85 12.51 17.92
N VAL A 164 13.83 12.63 17.14
CA VAL A 164 12.98 11.55 16.66
C VAL A 164 12.42 10.65 17.75
N TYR A 165 11.34 11.07 18.36
CA TYR A 165 10.44 10.08 18.91
C TYR A 165 9.13 10.02 18.08
N ASP A 166 8.37 8.98 18.26
CA ASP A 166 7.17 8.67 17.46
C ASP A 166 7.51 8.23 16.01
N VAL A 167 8.67 7.58 15.83
CA VAL A 167 8.98 6.88 14.58
C VAL A 167 8.01 5.72 14.43
N LYS A 168 7.44 5.61 13.25
CA LYS A 168 6.64 4.45 12.87
C LYS A 168 7.54 3.49 12.13
N GLU A 169 7.67 2.29 12.65
CA GLU A 169 8.59 1.28 12.12
C GLU A 169 7.83 0.11 11.54
N LEU A 170 8.24 -0.25 10.33
CA LEU A 170 7.77 -1.41 9.59
C LEU A 170 8.93 -2.39 9.43
N ARG A 171 8.74 -3.62 9.89
CA ARG A 171 9.64 -4.73 9.62
C ARG A 171 9.19 -5.45 8.37
N LEU A 172 10.11 -5.63 7.43
CA LEU A 172 9.94 -6.49 6.27
C LEU A 172 10.82 -7.73 6.44
N THR A 173 10.26 -8.89 6.12
CA THR A 173 10.97 -10.17 6.21
C THR A 173 10.70 -10.96 4.94
N GLY A 174 11.74 -11.09 4.12
CA GLY A 174 11.75 -12.00 2.99
C GLY A 174 12.19 -13.40 3.44
N VAL A 175 11.43 -14.42 3.07
CA VAL A 175 11.79 -15.82 3.32
C VAL A 175 11.66 -16.60 2.03
N ALA A 176 12.70 -17.35 1.66
CA ALA A 176 12.66 -18.30 0.56
C ALA A 176 12.88 -19.71 1.07
N VAL A 177 12.01 -20.63 0.66
CA VAL A 177 12.04 -22.05 1.01
C VAL A 177 12.32 -22.87 -0.24
N GLN A 178 13.44 -23.56 -0.30
CA GLN A 178 13.76 -24.48 -1.41
C GLN A 178 12.91 -25.73 -1.30
N LEU A 179 12.19 -26.04 -2.37
CA LEU A 179 11.32 -27.22 -2.46
C LEU A 179 12.01 -28.36 -3.21
N PRO A 180 11.68 -29.63 -2.88
CA PRO A 180 12.16 -30.76 -3.64
C PRO A 180 11.54 -30.79 -5.04
N GLY A 181 12.28 -31.20 -6.05
CA GLY A 181 11.77 -31.33 -7.41
C GLY A 181 12.87 -31.57 -8.43
N GLU A 182 12.47 -31.86 -9.68
CA GLU A 182 13.42 -32.00 -10.80
C GLU A 182 13.96 -30.64 -11.28
N ARG A 183 13.18 -29.59 -11.08
CA ARG A 183 13.58 -28.20 -11.32
C ARG A 183 13.72 -27.51 -9.99
N GLU A 184 14.68 -26.62 -9.91
CA GLU A 184 14.85 -25.79 -8.73
C GLU A 184 13.62 -24.90 -8.56
N THR A 185 12.98 -25.05 -7.43
CA THR A 185 11.73 -24.34 -7.10
C THR A 185 11.85 -23.79 -5.69
N TRP A 186 11.47 -22.54 -5.53
CA TRP A 186 11.45 -21.87 -4.24
C TRP A 186 10.05 -21.34 -3.97
N MET A 187 9.58 -21.53 -2.74
CA MET A 187 8.43 -20.80 -2.22
C MET A 187 8.94 -19.55 -1.53
N VAL A 188 8.47 -18.38 -1.97
CA VAL A 188 8.90 -17.08 -1.46
C VAL A 188 7.77 -16.43 -0.68
N PHE A 189 8.10 -15.94 0.50
CA PHE A 189 7.20 -15.21 1.40
C PHE A 189 7.76 -13.82 1.61
N HIS A 190 6.94 -12.80 1.41
CA HIS A 190 7.19 -11.44 1.85
C HIS A 190 6.25 -11.11 2.99
N HIS A 191 6.80 -10.94 4.17
CA HIS A 191 6.05 -10.69 5.39
C HIS A 191 6.33 -9.28 5.90
N PHE A 192 5.30 -8.57 6.29
CA PHE A 192 5.38 -7.27 6.93
C PHE A 192 4.84 -7.33 8.36
N LEU A 193 5.44 -6.53 9.24
CA LEU A 193 4.99 -6.34 10.62
C LEU A 193 5.19 -4.89 11.04
N TRP A 194 4.12 -4.22 11.42
CA TRP A 194 4.22 -2.95 12.12
C TRP A 194 4.67 -3.17 13.56
N THR A 195 5.94 -2.89 13.85
CA THR A 195 6.53 -3.03 15.18
C THR A 195 6.03 -1.94 16.13
N THR A 196 5.68 -0.80 15.55
CA THR A 196 4.90 0.27 16.19
C THR A 196 3.59 0.43 15.43
N GLY A 197 2.57 1.06 16.02
CA GLY A 197 1.34 1.31 15.26
C GLY A 197 1.59 2.19 14.03
N PRO A 198 0.90 1.99 12.90
CA PRO A 198 1.16 2.68 11.63
C PRO A 198 0.91 4.21 11.68
N GLY A 199 0.33 4.72 12.75
CA GLY A 199 -0.01 6.12 12.91
C GLY A 199 -1.26 6.54 12.16
N PHE A 200 -1.46 6.09 10.95
CA PHE A 200 -2.67 6.22 10.16
C PHE A 200 -3.18 4.84 9.74
N TYR A 201 -4.46 4.59 9.92
CA TYR A 201 -5.12 3.33 9.58
C TYR A 201 -5.94 3.51 8.31
N GLY A 202 -5.32 3.30 7.18
CA GLY A 202 -5.89 3.54 5.87
C GLY A 202 -5.74 2.34 4.93
N THR A 203 -5.47 2.65 3.68
CA THR A 203 -5.21 1.66 2.65
C THR A 203 -3.72 1.40 2.55
N GLU A 204 -3.38 0.14 2.59
CA GLU A 204 -2.04 -0.39 2.42
C GLU A 204 -1.96 -1.18 1.12
N ALA A 205 -0.78 -1.26 0.56
CA ALA A 205 -0.56 -2.06 -0.62
C ALA A 205 0.84 -2.65 -0.66
N ILE A 206 0.95 -3.83 -1.25
CA ILE A 206 2.22 -4.53 -1.46
C ILE A 206 2.35 -4.83 -2.94
N GLN A 207 3.51 -4.53 -3.50
CA GLN A 207 3.90 -4.95 -4.83
C GLN A 207 5.16 -5.79 -4.72
N ILE A 208 5.16 -6.96 -5.33
CA ILE A 208 6.32 -7.85 -5.38
C ILE A 208 6.74 -8.01 -6.82
N ARG A 209 8.03 -7.90 -7.05
CA ARG A 209 8.68 -8.15 -8.34
C ARG A 209 9.55 -9.39 -8.24
N PRO A 210 9.06 -10.54 -8.73
CA PRO A 210 9.76 -11.82 -8.63
C PRO A 210 11.10 -11.88 -9.37
N ALA A 211 11.37 -10.93 -10.25
CA ALA A 211 12.66 -10.79 -10.93
C ALA A 211 13.02 -9.30 -10.99
N TYR A 212 14.03 -8.90 -10.27
CA TYR A 212 14.50 -7.50 -10.26
C TYR A 212 15.13 -7.07 -11.58
N ARG A 213 15.67 -8.01 -12.34
CA ARG A 213 16.16 -7.77 -13.69
C ARG A 213 15.37 -8.62 -14.66
N SER A 214 14.80 -7.96 -15.63
CA SER A 214 14.09 -8.57 -16.75
C SER A 214 15.05 -9.42 -17.63
N ILE A 215 15.49 -10.53 -17.10
CA ILE A 215 16.18 -11.53 -17.88
C ILE A 215 15.10 -12.57 -18.23
N PRO A 216 14.75 -12.75 -19.51
CA PRO A 216 13.67 -13.67 -19.92
C PRO A 216 13.89 -15.12 -19.49
N GLU A 217 15.08 -15.41 -18.99
CA GLU A 217 15.65 -16.73 -18.80
C GLU A 217 15.98 -17.03 -17.34
N GLY A 218 15.66 -16.11 -16.41
CA GLY A 218 15.92 -16.27 -14.97
C GLY A 218 14.74 -16.91 -14.23
N TRP A 219 14.47 -16.39 -13.05
CA TRP A 219 13.38 -16.85 -12.19
C TRP A 219 12.04 -16.31 -12.66
N SER A 220 11.02 -17.17 -12.67
CA SER A 220 9.66 -16.79 -13.00
C SER A 220 8.70 -17.20 -11.90
N ALA A 221 7.76 -16.29 -11.54
CA ALA A 221 6.67 -16.64 -10.66
C ALA A 221 5.81 -17.74 -11.29
N ALA A 222 5.50 -18.75 -10.50
CA ALA A 222 4.67 -19.88 -10.88
C ALA A 222 3.59 -20.12 -9.82
N GLY A 223 2.46 -20.68 -10.25
CA GLY A 223 1.36 -20.98 -9.34
C GLY A 223 0.54 -19.77 -8.91
N ASP A 224 -0.33 -20.00 -7.94
CA ASP A 224 -1.20 -18.98 -7.38
C ASP A 224 -0.47 -18.13 -6.34
N VAL A 225 -0.85 -16.88 -6.27
CA VAL A 225 -0.42 -15.96 -5.21
C VAL A 225 -1.33 -16.15 -4.02
N THR A 226 -0.75 -16.38 -2.85
CA THR A 226 -1.49 -16.55 -1.59
C THR A 226 -1.09 -15.53 -0.55
N GLY A 227 -1.82 -15.46 0.54
CA GLY A 227 -1.49 -14.58 1.65
C GLY A 227 -2.71 -14.08 2.41
N ARG A 228 -2.46 -13.44 3.53
CA ARG A 228 -3.48 -12.84 4.38
C ARG A 228 -2.91 -11.71 5.23
N VAL A 229 -3.82 -10.93 5.78
CA VAL A 229 -3.52 -9.85 6.74
C VAL A 229 -4.02 -10.25 8.11
N LEU A 230 -3.26 -9.90 9.14
CA LEU A 230 -3.58 -10.16 10.53
C LEU A 230 -3.40 -8.89 11.36
N TYR A 231 -4.10 -8.82 12.47
CA TYR A 231 -3.85 -7.84 13.53
C TYR A 231 -4.29 -8.39 14.88
N ASP A 232 -3.75 -7.81 15.94
CA ASP A 232 -4.16 -8.15 17.30
C ASP A 232 -5.06 -7.06 17.85
N ARG A 233 -6.02 -7.47 18.68
CA ARG A 233 -6.90 -6.59 19.42
C ARG A 233 -7.43 -7.30 20.65
N ASP A 234 -7.34 -6.65 21.80
CA ASP A 234 -7.83 -7.19 23.09
C ASP A 234 -7.31 -8.61 23.38
N GLY A 235 -6.06 -8.90 23.00
CA GLY A 235 -5.43 -10.22 23.19
C GLY A 235 -5.91 -11.31 22.24
N GLN A 236 -6.66 -10.97 21.22
CA GLN A 236 -7.12 -11.88 20.18
C GLN A 236 -6.56 -11.48 18.82
N THR A 237 -6.11 -12.47 18.04
CA THR A 237 -5.68 -12.28 16.65
C THR A 237 -6.85 -12.42 15.71
N PHE A 238 -6.97 -11.46 14.78
CA PHE A 238 -7.93 -11.48 13.69
C PHE A 238 -7.17 -11.60 12.36
N ALA A 239 -7.76 -12.29 11.40
CA ALA A 239 -7.22 -12.47 10.07
C ALA A 239 -8.27 -12.17 9.01
N ALA A 240 -7.84 -11.69 7.85
CA ALA A 240 -8.68 -11.50 6.67
C ALA A 240 -7.89 -11.83 5.40
N PRO A 241 -8.55 -12.30 4.34
CA PRO A 241 -7.95 -12.32 3.02
C PRO A 241 -7.69 -10.88 2.56
N TYR A 242 -6.73 -10.70 1.67
CA TYR A 242 -6.54 -9.42 1.01
C TYR A 242 -7.80 -9.00 0.25
N ALA A 243 -8.11 -7.73 0.23
CA ALA A 243 -9.24 -7.20 -0.54
C ALA A 243 -8.98 -7.33 -2.05
N SER A 244 -7.73 -7.24 -2.45
CA SER A 244 -7.26 -7.52 -3.80
C SER A 244 -5.91 -8.23 -3.71
N LEU A 245 -5.79 -9.37 -4.34
CA LEU A 245 -4.58 -10.19 -4.40
C LEU A 245 -4.48 -10.80 -5.78
N GLY A 246 -3.30 -10.74 -6.41
CA GLY A 246 -3.13 -11.33 -7.74
C GLY A 246 -1.79 -11.04 -8.38
N ALA A 247 -1.71 -11.41 -9.65
CA ALA A 247 -0.55 -11.19 -10.51
C ALA A 247 -0.96 -10.38 -11.73
N GLN A 248 -0.07 -9.50 -12.18
CA GLN A 248 -0.24 -8.76 -13.42
C GLN A 248 0.99 -8.90 -14.29
N THR A 249 0.78 -9.42 -15.49
CA THR A 249 1.82 -9.55 -16.50
C THR A 249 1.80 -8.32 -17.40
N PHE A 250 2.95 -7.76 -17.67
CA PHE A 250 3.12 -6.65 -18.59
C PHE A 250 4.34 -6.86 -19.47
N THR A 251 4.27 -6.32 -20.67
CA THR A 251 5.37 -6.36 -21.64
C THR A 251 6.04 -5.01 -21.70
N ALA A 252 7.35 -4.98 -21.50
CA ALA A 252 8.18 -3.80 -21.62
C ALA A 252 9.16 -3.98 -22.80
N ASN A 253 9.22 -2.99 -23.69
CA ASN A 253 10.24 -2.94 -24.73
C ASN A 253 11.46 -2.17 -24.21
N THR A 254 12.59 -2.83 -24.08
CA THR A 254 13.86 -2.20 -23.71
C THR A 254 14.78 -2.10 -24.93
N VAL A 255 15.52 -0.98 -25.00
CA VAL A 255 16.43 -0.70 -26.14
C VAL A 255 17.55 -1.74 -26.25
N LEU A 256 17.94 -2.35 -25.14
CA LEU A 256 19.08 -3.28 -25.07
C LEU A 256 18.66 -4.76 -25.18
N TRP A 257 17.43 -5.10 -24.71
CA TRP A 257 17.03 -6.50 -24.52
C TRP A 257 15.76 -6.88 -25.28
N GLY A 258 15.20 -5.95 -26.08
CA GLY A 258 13.98 -6.19 -26.82
C GLY A 258 12.72 -6.24 -25.95
N GLU A 259 11.75 -7.03 -26.38
CA GLU A 259 10.49 -7.23 -25.69
C GLU A 259 10.67 -8.20 -24.51
N GLN A 260 10.31 -7.74 -23.31
CA GLN A 260 10.40 -8.52 -22.09
C GLN A 260 9.04 -8.56 -21.39
N THR A 261 8.65 -9.73 -20.97
CA THR A 261 7.42 -9.95 -20.21
C THR A 261 7.76 -10.12 -18.74
N ASN A 262 7.24 -9.24 -17.90
CA ASN A 262 7.41 -9.26 -16.46
C ASN A 262 6.08 -9.54 -15.79
N THR A 263 6.12 -10.22 -14.66
CA THR A 263 4.94 -10.45 -13.82
C THR A 263 5.20 -9.82 -12.46
N ASP A 264 4.40 -8.81 -12.12
CA ASP A 264 4.37 -8.26 -10.77
C ASP A 264 3.19 -8.87 -10.01
N LEU A 265 3.42 -9.15 -8.73
CA LEU A 265 2.39 -9.60 -7.80
C LEU A 265 1.94 -8.41 -6.97
N PHE A 266 0.69 -8.38 -6.59
CA PHE A 266 0.15 -7.28 -5.80
C PHE A 266 -0.83 -7.77 -4.76
N ALA A 267 -0.87 -7.06 -3.63
CA ALA A 267 -1.87 -7.19 -2.59
C ALA A 267 -2.32 -5.81 -2.14
N ALA A 268 -3.59 -5.66 -1.82
CA ALA A 268 -4.12 -4.42 -1.27
C ALA A 268 -5.15 -4.71 -0.18
N PHE A 269 -5.14 -3.88 0.87
CA PHE A 269 -5.97 -4.06 2.05
C PHE A 269 -6.17 -2.75 2.80
N SER A 270 -7.01 -2.76 3.81
CA SER A 270 -7.16 -1.65 4.74
C SER A 270 -7.08 -2.15 6.17
N LEU A 271 -6.38 -1.40 7.00
CA LEU A 271 -6.22 -1.70 8.42
C LEU A 271 -7.40 -1.12 9.22
N PRO A 272 -7.96 -1.88 10.17
CA PRO A 272 -8.96 -1.36 11.06
C PRO A 272 -8.35 -0.38 12.07
N ARG A 273 -9.13 0.60 12.51
CA ARG A 273 -8.69 1.50 13.57
C ARG A 273 -8.37 0.71 14.83
N HIS A 274 -7.27 1.08 15.49
CA HIS A 274 -6.78 0.41 16.71
C HIS A 274 -6.29 -1.03 16.49
N ALA A 275 -5.89 -1.39 15.27
CA ALA A 275 -5.15 -2.62 15.03
C ALA A 275 -3.79 -2.54 15.73
N GLU A 276 -3.50 -3.51 16.58
CA GLU A 276 -2.20 -3.70 17.19
C GLU A 276 -1.43 -4.76 16.39
N HIS A 277 -0.11 -4.61 16.27
CA HIS A 277 0.75 -5.55 15.54
C HIS A 277 0.19 -5.97 14.19
N ALA A 278 -0.24 -4.98 13.39
CA ALA A 278 -0.73 -5.24 12.05
C ALA A 278 0.39 -5.88 11.22
N ARG A 279 0.08 -7.03 10.62
CA ARG A 279 1.04 -7.86 9.91
C ARG A 279 0.36 -8.66 8.82
N GLY A 280 1.14 -9.29 7.99
CA GLY A 280 0.61 -10.16 6.94
C GLY A 280 1.72 -10.61 6.02
N TYR A 281 1.38 -11.42 5.04
CA TYR A 281 2.34 -11.92 4.07
C TYR A 281 1.69 -12.11 2.70
N VAL A 282 2.55 -12.07 1.69
CA VAL A 282 2.23 -12.51 0.33
C VAL A 282 3.20 -13.62 -0.01
N ALA A 283 2.70 -14.72 -0.53
CA ALA A 283 3.49 -15.88 -0.90
C ALA A 283 3.24 -16.28 -2.35
N TYR A 284 4.29 -16.78 -2.99
CA TYR A 284 4.24 -17.31 -4.35
C TYR A 284 5.37 -18.32 -4.55
N SER A 285 5.21 -19.23 -5.51
CA SER A 285 6.31 -20.09 -5.94
C SER A 285 7.05 -19.47 -7.12
N THR A 286 8.34 -19.74 -7.21
CA THR A 286 9.16 -19.36 -8.35
C THR A 286 10.00 -20.54 -8.79
N THR A 287 10.14 -20.71 -10.10
CA THR A 287 10.94 -21.75 -10.71
C THR A 287 11.98 -21.14 -11.61
N GLU A 288 13.14 -21.77 -11.64
CA GLU A 288 14.23 -21.38 -12.51
C GLU A 288 13.96 -21.82 -13.96
N ALA A 289 14.17 -20.90 -14.90
CA ALA A 289 14.12 -21.20 -16.33
C ALA A 289 15.47 -21.66 -16.88
N LEU A 290 16.58 -21.12 -16.35
CA LEU A 290 17.96 -21.45 -16.71
C LEU A 290 18.87 -21.36 -15.49
N ASN A 291 19.88 -22.25 -15.42
CA ASN A 291 20.81 -22.37 -14.30
C ASN A 291 21.68 -21.14 -14.10
N ASP A 292 22.09 -20.91 -12.86
CA ASP A 292 23.11 -19.96 -12.41
C ASP A 292 22.69 -18.49 -12.26
N TYR A 293 21.40 -18.20 -12.08
CA TYR A 293 20.94 -16.84 -11.78
C TYR A 293 20.64 -16.63 -10.30
N ILE A 294 21.04 -15.47 -9.79
CA ILE A 294 20.66 -14.97 -8.48
C ILE A 294 19.13 -14.93 -8.40
N LEU A 295 18.56 -15.49 -7.33
CA LEU A 295 17.16 -15.27 -7.02
C LEU A 295 17.02 -13.88 -6.41
N SER A 296 16.17 -13.06 -7.01
CA SER A 296 15.90 -11.70 -6.55
C SER A 296 14.40 -11.45 -6.55
N SER A 297 13.86 -11.07 -5.40
CA SER A 297 12.46 -10.72 -5.23
C SER A 297 12.35 -9.37 -4.52
N GLY A 298 12.00 -8.33 -5.28
CA GLY A 298 11.80 -6.98 -4.73
C GLY A 298 10.42 -6.82 -4.13
N GLU A 299 10.34 -6.16 -2.98
CA GLU A 299 9.11 -5.80 -2.31
C GLU A 299 8.97 -4.29 -2.20
N TYR A 300 7.77 -3.78 -2.44
CA TYR A 300 7.38 -2.39 -2.24
C TYR A 300 6.15 -2.36 -1.35
N TYR A 301 6.32 -1.90 -0.12
CA TYR A 301 5.22 -1.68 0.79
C TYR A 301 4.79 -0.22 0.73
N VAL A 302 3.52 0.05 0.46
CA VAL A 302 2.95 1.39 0.31
C VAL A 302 1.97 1.66 1.42
N HIS A 303 2.29 2.63 2.27
CA HIS A 303 1.49 3.06 3.41
C HIS A 303 0.78 4.39 3.15
N GLN A 304 -0.52 4.44 3.39
CA GLN A 304 -1.28 5.69 3.34
C GLN A 304 -1.07 6.50 4.62
N GLN A 305 -0.55 7.72 4.49
CA GLN A 305 -0.24 8.59 5.65
C GLN A 305 -1.36 9.55 6.03
N THR A 306 -2.28 9.85 5.13
CA THR A 306 -3.34 10.83 5.36
C THR A 306 -4.67 10.38 4.77
N TRP A 307 -5.76 10.87 5.37
CA TRP A 307 -7.14 10.50 5.02
C TRP A 307 -7.71 11.20 3.78
N LEU A 308 -7.04 12.20 3.27
CA LEU A 308 -7.50 13.01 2.13
C LEU A 308 -6.94 12.54 0.78
N GLN A 309 -6.77 11.22 0.60
CA GLN A 309 -6.06 10.75 -0.57
C GLN A 309 -6.80 9.67 -1.36
N TYR A 310 -6.50 9.66 -2.64
CA TYR A 310 -6.96 8.65 -3.56
C TYR A 310 -6.47 7.27 -3.08
N PRO A 311 -7.34 6.25 -3.03
CA PRO A 311 -6.90 4.93 -2.63
C PRO A 311 -5.81 4.45 -3.59
N VAL A 312 -4.75 3.89 -3.03
CA VAL A 312 -3.66 3.21 -3.74
C VAL A 312 -4.17 2.20 -4.75
N VAL A 313 -5.29 1.59 -4.42
CA VAL A 313 -6.02 0.58 -5.15
C VAL A 313 -6.24 0.91 -6.62
N THR A 314 -6.72 2.11 -6.92
CA THR A 314 -7.06 2.49 -8.29
C THR A 314 -5.82 2.57 -9.17
N ALA A 315 -4.68 2.80 -8.56
CA ALA A 315 -3.42 2.85 -9.27
C ALA A 315 -2.78 1.47 -9.38
N MET A 316 -2.93 0.58 -8.37
CA MET A 316 -2.41 -0.79 -8.43
C MET A 316 -3.11 -1.63 -9.49
N GLU A 317 -4.43 -1.57 -9.58
CA GLU A 317 -5.17 -2.28 -10.60
C GLU A 317 -4.88 -1.78 -12.02
N LYS A 318 -4.40 -0.55 -12.17
CA LYS A 318 -4.22 0.06 -13.50
C LYS A 318 -2.77 0.22 -13.94
N ARG A 319 -1.82 0.36 -13.02
CA ARG A 319 -0.40 0.51 -13.31
C ARG A 319 0.42 0.18 -12.07
N LEU A 320 0.90 -1.01 -11.99
CA LEU A 320 2.02 -1.38 -11.14
C LEU A 320 3.29 -0.72 -11.72
N THR A 321 3.47 0.56 -11.49
CA THR A 321 4.68 1.25 -11.94
C THR A 321 5.42 1.82 -10.75
N ALA A 322 6.74 1.75 -10.79
CA ALA A 322 7.70 2.33 -9.86
C ALA A 322 7.56 3.86 -9.62
N ALA A 323 6.51 4.48 -10.13
CA ALA A 323 6.19 5.89 -9.95
C ALA A 323 5.54 6.25 -8.61
N TRP A 324 5.53 5.32 -7.68
CA TRP A 324 4.99 5.48 -6.33
C TRP A 324 6.04 6.03 -5.38
N GLY A 325 6.83 6.97 -5.83
CA GLY A 325 7.68 7.72 -4.94
C GLY A 325 6.86 8.35 -3.82
N ASP A 326 7.51 8.66 -2.71
CA ASP A 326 6.93 9.37 -1.59
C ASP A 326 6.14 10.59 -2.08
N THR A 327 4.84 10.46 -2.02
CA THR A 327 3.95 11.61 -2.17
C THR A 327 3.59 12.02 -0.75
N GLY A 328 3.25 13.27 -0.49
CA GLY A 328 2.83 13.68 0.87
C GLY A 328 1.65 12.89 1.45
N ALA A 329 1.23 11.87 0.76
CA ALA A 329 0.08 11.03 0.92
C ALA A 329 0.39 9.60 1.25
N PHE A 330 1.37 9.08 0.58
CA PHE A 330 1.81 7.71 0.67
C PHE A 330 3.30 7.70 0.91
N ARG A 331 3.73 6.79 1.74
CA ARG A 331 5.13 6.45 1.96
C ARG A 331 5.36 5.07 1.37
N THR A 332 6.43 4.92 0.60
CA THR A 332 6.84 3.64 0.04
C THR A 332 8.11 3.17 0.72
N VAL A 333 8.08 1.97 1.24
CA VAL A 333 9.27 1.26 1.72
C VAL A 333 9.63 0.22 0.68
N GLN A 334 10.93 0.10 0.38
CA GLN A 334 11.44 -0.86 -0.60
C GLN A 334 12.39 -1.81 0.09
N ASP A 335 12.24 -3.08 -0.21
CA ASP A 335 13.11 -4.15 0.25
C ASP A 335 13.34 -5.17 -0.89
N ALA A 336 14.32 -6.03 -0.75
CA ALA A 336 14.57 -7.08 -1.74
C ALA A 336 15.28 -8.26 -1.10
N LEU A 337 14.64 -9.43 -1.14
CA LEU A 337 15.30 -10.68 -0.84
C LEU A 337 16.17 -11.09 -2.04
N GLN A 338 17.48 -11.06 -1.86
CA GLN A 338 18.45 -11.42 -2.91
C GLN A 338 19.47 -12.40 -2.39
N PHE A 339 19.63 -13.53 -3.05
CA PHE A 339 20.59 -14.55 -2.65
C PHE A 339 21.04 -15.42 -3.82
N ASP A 340 22.21 -16.04 -3.64
CA ASP A 340 22.68 -17.11 -4.53
C ASP A 340 21.94 -18.43 -4.18
N PRO A 341 21.17 -19.00 -5.10
CA PRO A 341 20.41 -20.22 -4.83
C PRO A 341 21.31 -21.44 -4.58
N VAL A 342 22.57 -21.44 -5.06
CA VAL A 342 23.50 -22.58 -4.90
C VAL A 342 23.90 -22.77 -3.45
N ASP A 343 24.28 -21.71 -2.77
CA ASP A 343 24.74 -21.76 -1.37
C ASP A 343 23.81 -21.08 -0.37
N GLY A 344 22.84 -20.30 -0.83
CA GLY A 344 21.91 -19.55 0.00
C GLY A 344 22.51 -18.26 0.57
N GLN A 345 23.66 -17.80 0.08
CA GLN A 345 24.30 -16.60 0.57
C GLN A 345 23.53 -15.36 0.14
N LEU A 346 23.13 -14.54 1.12
CA LEU A 346 22.50 -13.23 0.87
C LEU A 346 23.49 -12.30 0.15
N LEU A 347 22.96 -11.60 -0.84
CA LEU A 347 23.67 -10.61 -1.62
C LEU A 347 23.22 -9.22 -1.18
N ARG A 348 24.08 -8.50 -0.49
CA ARG A 348 23.84 -7.13 -0.01
C ARG A 348 24.43 -6.09 -0.94
#